data_51bedd24b9b98a0355e3ba73b3a6525e
#
_entry.id   51bedd24b9b98a0355e3ba73b3a6525e
#
_cell.length_a   1.000
_cell.length_b   1.000
_cell.length_c   1.000
_cell.angle_alpha   90.00
_cell.angle_beta   90.00
_cell.angle_gamma   90.00
#
_symmetry.space_group_name_H-M   'P 1'
#
loop_
_entity.id
_entity.type
_entity.pdbx_description
1 polymer ?
#
loop_
_entity_poly.entity_id
_entity_poly.type
_entity_poly.pdbx_seq_one_letter_code
_entity_poly.pdbx_strand_id
1 'polypeptide(L)'
;MNHPLGALRSLETADGSLSLHSAHFDEAFHSSAGALAEAEAKFVRPAELERFAQCKELQVLDVCFGLGYNSAAVMRAMPETGPPRMIWWGLELDRRPLEKAMDHQ
;
A
#
# COMPACT_ATOMS: atom_id res chain seq x y z
N MET A 1 -12.55 -23.87 9.03
CA MET A 1 -11.10 -24.07 9.18
C MET A 1 -10.40 -22.72 9.39
N ASN A 2 -9.48 -22.68 10.33
CA ASN A 2 -8.72 -21.46 10.58
C ASN A 2 -7.62 -21.29 9.51
N HIS A 3 -7.47 -20.07 9.06
CA HIS A 3 -6.41 -19.72 8.13
C HIS A 3 -5.04 -19.82 8.84
N PRO A 4 -3.98 -20.34 8.18
CA PRO A 4 -2.64 -20.47 8.80
C PRO A 4 -2.08 -19.15 9.36
N LEU A 5 -2.44 -18.02 8.75
CA LEU A 5 -2.01 -16.69 9.20
C LEU A 5 -3.04 -16.01 10.09
N GLY A 6 -4.01 -16.76 10.62
CA GLY A 6 -5.02 -16.26 11.56
C GLY A 6 -6.08 -15.37 10.95
N ALA A 7 -6.96 -14.84 11.79
CA ALA A 7 -8.06 -13.98 11.38
C ALA A 7 -7.58 -12.56 11.09
N LEU A 8 -8.22 -11.94 10.09
CA LEU A 8 -8.04 -10.53 9.76
C LEU A 8 -9.36 -9.80 10.05
N ARG A 9 -9.27 -8.71 10.81
CA ARG A 9 -10.42 -7.87 11.16
C ARG A 9 -10.29 -6.51 10.47
N SER A 10 -11.36 -6.05 9.83
CA SER A 10 -11.38 -4.74 9.21
C SER A 10 -11.39 -3.62 10.25
N LEU A 11 -10.64 -2.57 9.99
CA LEU A 11 -10.55 -1.36 10.79
C LEU A 11 -10.76 -0.15 9.91
N GLU A 12 -11.39 0.90 10.44
CA GLU A 12 -11.40 2.20 9.82
C GLU A 12 -10.43 3.12 10.57
N THR A 13 -9.59 3.82 9.84
CA THR A 13 -8.59 4.73 10.41
C THR A 13 -9.12 6.16 10.46
N ALA A 14 -8.38 7.07 11.11
CA ALA A 14 -8.80 8.46 11.29
C ALA A 14 -9.02 9.21 9.97
N ASP A 15 -8.34 8.84 8.90
CA ASP A 15 -8.54 9.46 7.57
C ASP A 15 -9.63 8.77 6.75
N GLY A 16 -10.37 7.83 7.33
CA GLY A 16 -11.44 7.09 6.66
C GLY A 16 -10.97 5.92 5.81
N SER A 17 -9.67 5.67 5.72
CA SER A 17 -9.14 4.55 4.94
C SER A 17 -9.38 3.22 5.66
N LEU A 18 -9.55 2.15 4.87
CA LEU A 18 -9.64 0.79 5.36
C LEU A 18 -8.27 0.30 5.81
N SER A 19 -8.21 -0.35 6.95
CA SER A 19 -7.05 -1.12 7.39
C SER A 19 -7.49 -2.47 7.91
N LEU A 20 -6.53 -3.28 8.34
CA LEU A 20 -6.78 -4.61 8.89
C LEU A 20 -6.00 -4.79 10.18
N HIS A 21 -6.57 -5.58 11.09
CA HIS A 21 -5.87 -6.05 12.28
C HIS A 21 -5.63 -7.55 12.15
N SER A 22 -4.39 -7.97 12.33
CA SER A 22 -4.01 -9.37 12.32
C SER A 22 -4.10 -9.97 13.71
N ALA A 23 -4.97 -10.97 13.89
CA ALA A 23 -5.04 -11.70 15.15
C ALA A 23 -3.77 -12.52 15.40
N HIS A 24 -3.15 -13.04 14.34
CA HIS A 24 -1.95 -13.87 14.45
C HIS A 24 -0.74 -13.07 14.98
N PHE A 25 -0.54 -11.86 14.49
CA PHE A 25 0.54 -10.98 14.93
C PHE A 25 0.12 -9.99 16.01
N ASP A 26 -1.19 -9.89 16.28
CA ASP A 26 -1.79 -8.91 17.18
C ASP A 26 -1.35 -7.47 16.87
N GLU A 27 -1.42 -7.12 15.60
CA GLU A 27 -1.05 -5.79 15.12
C GLU A 27 -1.97 -5.31 14.01
N ALA A 28 -2.19 -4.00 13.97
CA ALA A 28 -2.83 -3.34 12.86
C ALA A 28 -1.84 -3.16 11.71
N PHE A 29 -2.33 -3.22 10.47
CA PHE A 29 -1.52 -3.04 9.27
C PHE A 29 -1.00 -1.61 9.14
N HIS A 30 -1.73 -0.63 9.65
CA HIS A 30 -1.42 0.79 9.51
C HIS A 30 -1.66 1.50 10.83
N SER A 31 -1.11 2.72 10.95
CA SER A 31 -1.33 3.54 12.14
C SER A 31 -2.80 3.98 12.21
N SER A 32 -3.27 4.32 13.43
CA SER A 32 -4.61 4.83 13.63
C SER A 32 -4.87 6.17 12.95
N ALA A 33 -3.80 6.91 12.63
CA ALA A 33 -3.91 8.20 11.92
C ALA A 33 -4.39 8.02 10.48
N GLY A 34 -4.09 6.89 9.85
CA GLY A 34 -4.59 6.57 8.54
C GLY A 34 -3.56 5.91 7.62
N ALA A 35 -4.02 4.96 6.81
CA ALA A 35 -3.17 4.25 5.85
C ALA A 35 -2.64 5.19 4.76
N LEU A 36 -3.48 6.10 4.28
CA LEU A 36 -3.08 7.08 3.25
C LEU A 36 -2.08 8.09 3.80
N ALA A 37 -2.34 8.63 5.00
CA ALA A 37 -1.43 9.58 5.65
C ALA A 37 -0.07 8.93 5.91
N GLU A 38 -0.05 7.68 6.34
CA GLU A 38 1.18 6.92 6.57
C GLU A 38 1.96 6.72 5.28
N ALA A 39 1.30 6.31 4.20
CA ALA A 39 1.95 6.12 2.90
C ALA A 39 2.59 7.41 2.39
N GLU A 40 1.89 8.53 2.50
CA GLU A 40 2.40 9.85 2.09
C GLU A 40 3.65 10.25 2.89
N ALA A 41 3.58 10.12 4.22
CA ALA A 41 4.65 10.58 5.10
C ALA A 41 5.89 9.70 5.05
N LYS A 42 5.72 8.39 4.97
CA LYS A 42 6.83 7.42 5.08
C LYS A 42 7.46 7.05 3.76
N PHE A 43 6.71 7.08 2.67
CA PHE A 43 7.18 6.56 1.39
C PHE A 43 7.16 7.59 0.28
N VAL A 44 6.04 8.28 0.07
CA VAL A 44 5.90 9.19 -1.06
C VAL A 44 6.84 10.38 -0.94
N ARG A 45 6.76 11.13 0.15
CA ARG A 45 7.62 12.31 0.35
C ARG A 45 9.10 11.98 0.37
N PRO A 46 9.55 10.97 1.15
CA PRO A 46 10.97 10.62 1.17
C PRO A 46 11.50 10.13 -0.18
N ALA A 47 10.66 9.57 -1.02
CA ALA A 47 11.08 9.06 -2.32
C ALA A 47 11.44 10.14 -3.34
N GLU A 48 10.95 11.37 -3.16
CA GLU A 48 11.22 12.47 -4.09
C GLU A 48 10.94 12.06 -5.54
N LEU A 49 9.69 11.70 -5.82
CA LEU A 49 9.28 11.06 -7.08
C LEU A 49 9.60 11.88 -8.33
N GLU A 50 9.70 13.19 -8.21
CA GLU A 50 10.03 14.08 -9.33
C GLU A 50 11.38 13.75 -9.99
N ARG A 51 12.32 13.19 -9.22
CA ARG A 51 13.63 12.78 -9.75
C ARG A 51 13.55 11.71 -10.83
N PHE A 52 12.42 11.01 -10.94
CA PHE A 52 12.20 9.95 -11.92
C PHE A 52 11.43 10.43 -13.17
N ALA A 53 11.01 11.69 -13.21
CA ALA A 53 10.15 12.22 -14.28
C ALA A 53 10.77 12.05 -15.68
N GLN A 54 12.09 12.10 -15.79
CA GLN A 54 12.81 12.00 -17.07
C GLN A 54 13.22 10.56 -17.43
N CYS A 55 12.95 9.60 -16.56
CA CYS A 55 13.27 8.19 -16.83
C CYS A 55 12.29 7.63 -17.87
N LYS A 56 12.78 6.76 -18.75
CA LYS A 56 11.93 6.06 -19.74
C LYS A 56 11.09 4.97 -19.10
N GLU A 57 11.64 4.37 -18.04
CA GLU A 57 10.99 3.28 -17.31
C GLU A 57 11.31 3.42 -15.84
N LEU A 58 10.33 3.17 -14.98
CA LEU A 58 10.50 3.10 -13.54
C LEU A 58 10.06 1.72 -13.08
N GLN A 59 10.91 1.05 -12.31
CA GLN A 59 10.57 -0.22 -11.67
C GLN A 59 10.37 0.03 -10.18
N VAL A 60 9.27 -0.45 -9.64
CA VAL A 60 8.89 -0.30 -8.24
C VAL A 60 8.75 -1.66 -7.59
N LEU A 61 9.41 -1.85 -6.45
CA LEU A 61 9.24 -3.03 -5.61
C LEU A 61 8.51 -2.61 -4.34
N ASP A 62 7.31 -3.15 -4.15
CA ASP A 62 6.52 -2.92 -2.95
C ASP A 62 6.54 -4.17 -2.08
N VAL A 63 7.34 -4.14 -1.03
CA VAL A 63 7.49 -5.24 -0.09
C VAL A 63 6.41 -5.12 0.99
N CYS A 64 5.74 -6.24 1.29
CA CYS A 64 4.58 -6.29 2.17
C CYS A 64 3.45 -5.45 1.57
N PHE A 65 3.05 -5.79 0.36
CA PHE A 65 2.08 -5.04 -0.43
C PHE A 65 0.76 -4.74 0.33
N GLY A 66 0.26 -5.70 1.09
CA GLY A 66 -0.93 -5.55 1.92
C GLY A 66 -2.16 -5.12 1.13
N LEU A 67 -2.78 -4.02 1.55
CA LEU A 67 -3.95 -3.43 0.89
C LEU A 67 -3.58 -2.57 -0.33
N GLY A 68 -2.29 -2.35 -0.58
CA GLY A 68 -1.82 -1.61 -1.75
C GLY A 68 -1.76 -0.10 -1.61
N TYR A 69 -1.92 0.44 -0.41
CA TYR A 69 -1.91 1.90 -0.21
C TYR A 69 -0.60 2.56 -0.60
N ASN A 70 0.54 1.93 -0.32
CA ASN A 70 1.84 2.51 -0.66
C ASN A 70 2.01 2.64 -2.17
N SER A 71 1.69 1.58 -2.91
CA SER A 71 1.72 1.60 -4.38
C SER A 71 0.73 2.60 -4.95
N ALA A 72 -0.50 2.64 -4.42
CA ALA A 72 -1.52 3.58 -4.88
C ALA A 72 -1.11 5.04 -4.63
N ALA A 73 -0.53 5.33 -3.47
CA ALA A 73 -0.04 6.66 -3.13
C ALA A 73 1.10 7.11 -4.05
N VAL A 74 2.02 6.20 -4.36
CA VAL A 74 3.12 6.49 -5.30
C VAL A 74 2.59 6.76 -6.70
N MET A 75 1.67 5.94 -7.20
CA MET A 75 1.04 6.15 -8.51
C MET A 75 0.34 7.51 -8.59
N ARG A 76 -0.41 7.86 -7.54
CA ARG A 76 -1.14 9.12 -7.47
C ARG A 76 -0.22 10.33 -7.44
N ALA A 77 0.91 10.21 -6.77
CA ALA A 77 1.88 11.30 -6.61
C ALA A 77 2.82 11.45 -7.80
N MET A 78 2.87 10.48 -8.71
CA MET A 78 3.73 10.54 -9.87
C MET A 78 3.29 11.66 -10.81
N PRO A 79 4.23 12.52 -11.29
CA PRO A 79 3.88 13.57 -12.24
C PRO A 79 3.22 13.02 -13.51
N GLU A 80 2.26 13.74 -14.08
CA GLU A 80 1.61 13.36 -15.34
C GLU A 80 2.62 13.17 -16.48
N THR A 81 3.68 13.95 -16.45
CA THR A 81 4.79 13.87 -17.40
C THR A 81 5.84 12.84 -17.00
N GLY A 82 5.52 12.03 -16.00
CA GLY A 82 6.44 11.05 -15.46
C GLY A 82 6.76 9.92 -16.43
N PRO A 83 7.48 8.87 -15.97
CA PRO A 83 7.91 7.79 -16.83
C PRO A 83 6.74 7.20 -17.62
N PRO A 84 6.87 7.03 -18.96
CA PRO A 84 5.79 6.47 -19.76
C PRO A 84 5.53 4.99 -19.48
N ARG A 85 6.47 4.32 -18.81
CA ARG A 85 6.35 2.92 -18.46
C ARG A 85 6.74 2.70 -17.00
N MET A 86 5.85 2.08 -16.24
CA MET A 86 6.12 1.69 -14.86
C MET A 86 5.87 0.19 -14.71
N ILE A 87 6.81 -0.50 -14.08
CA ILE A 87 6.72 -1.93 -13.79
C ILE A 87 6.65 -2.08 -12.28
N TRP A 88 5.61 -2.75 -11.80
CA TRP A 88 5.36 -2.96 -10.39
C TRP A 88 5.57 -4.41 -9.99
N TRP A 89 6.30 -4.60 -8.91
CA TRP A 89 6.50 -5.89 -8.27
C TRP A 89 5.97 -5.81 -6.86
N GLY A 90 4.91 -6.55 -6.55
CA GLY A 90 4.37 -6.64 -5.20
C GLY A 90 4.76 -7.95 -4.55
N LEU A 91 5.33 -7.91 -3.35
CA LEU A 91 5.64 -9.09 -2.56
C LEU A 91 4.72 -9.12 -1.34
N GLU A 92 3.98 -10.21 -1.19
CA GLU A 92 3.04 -10.35 -0.09
C GLU A 92 2.92 -11.82 0.34
N LEU A 93 2.96 -12.04 1.65
CA LEU A 93 2.80 -13.35 2.25
C LEU A 93 1.34 -13.84 2.23
N ASP A 94 0.39 -12.91 2.33
CA ASP A 94 -1.04 -13.19 2.49
C ASP A 94 -1.85 -12.45 1.42
N ARG A 95 -2.58 -13.19 0.59
CA ARG A 95 -3.40 -12.62 -0.49
C ARG A 95 -4.65 -11.91 -0.02
N ARG A 96 -5.14 -12.23 1.17
CA ARG A 96 -6.43 -11.72 1.65
C ARG A 96 -6.51 -10.20 1.74
N PRO A 97 -5.46 -9.46 2.15
CA PRO A 97 -5.52 -8.00 2.12
C PRO A 97 -5.79 -7.43 0.73
N LEU A 98 -5.13 -7.96 -0.30
CA LEU A 98 -5.38 -7.52 -1.68
C LEU A 98 -6.81 -7.82 -2.12
N GLU A 99 -7.33 -9.01 -1.81
CA GLU A 99 -8.70 -9.39 -2.13
C GLU A 99 -9.70 -8.44 -1.47
N LYS A 100 -9.48 -8.07 -0.21
CA LYS A 100 -10.31 -7.10 0.50
C LYS A 100 -10.24 -5.71 -0.11
N ALA A 101 -9.05 -5.27 -0.55
CA ALA A 101 -8.89 -3.99 -1.20
C ALA A 101 -9.67 -3.92 -2.51
N MET A 102 -9.68 -5.01 -3.29
CA MET A 102 -10.44 -5.09 -4.53
C MET A 102 -11.95 -5.06 -4.29
N ASP A 103 -12.42 -5.68 -3.21
CA ASP A 103 -13.84 -5.71 -2.86
C ASP A 103 -14.33 -4.38 -2.26
N HIS A 104 -13.43 -3.56 -1.74
CA HIS A 104 -13.76 -2.33 -1.01
C HIS A 104 -14.00 -1.13 -1.93
N GLN A 105 -13.82 -1.24 -3.19
CA GLN A 105 -13.95 -0.13 -4.13
C GLN A 105 -15.34 0.50 -4.16
#